data_edb60a759f639d027e1fe7beff49b565
#
_entry.id   edb60a759f639d027e1fe7beff49b565
#
_cell.length_a   1.000
_cell.length_b   1.000
_cell.length_c   1.000
_cell.angle_alpha   90.00
_cell.angle_beta   90.00
_cell.angle_gamma   90.00
#
_symmetry.space_group_name_H-M   'P 1'
#
loop_
_entity.id
_entity.type
_entity.pdbx_description
1 polymer ?
#
loop_
_entity_poly.entity_id
_entity_poly.type
_entity_poly.pdbx_seq_one_letter_code
_entity_poly.pdbx_strand_id
1 'polypeptide(L)'
;MSDNTMRIIDLRGKRLTRAEMLAAMPRAEMGTKEATDLVRPILDDVRDRGAAALRDFEEKFDHVRPEHLRVPAEAMKQALDELDPEVRAAIEESVRRSRAVSASQVPQDFHTDLAPGARVAERWIPIQRVGLYVPGGKAVYPSSVIMNVVPAQTAGVESLAIATPPSKATADGLPDKTILATCAILGVDEVYAVGGAQAIAMFAYGAKGSEPQDGEILCEPVDKITGPGNIFVATAKSMVSGIVGID
;
A
#
# COMPACT_ATOMS: atom_id res chain seq x y z
N MET A 1 -32.30 0.77 -20.71
CA MET A 1 -31.56 1.87 -20.04
C MET A 1 -31.78 1.70 -18.56
N SER A 2 -30.82 1.17 -17.78
CA SER A 2 -30.95 1.06 -16.34
C SER A 2 -30.82 2.47 -15.77
N ASP A 3 -31.86 2.91 -15.11
CA ASP A 3 -31.92 4.17 -14.38
C ASP A 3 -30.87 4.11 -13.24
N ASN A 4 -29.70 4.66 -13.50
CA ASN A 4 -28.56 4.64 -12.58
C ASN A 4 -28.69 5.81 -11.58
N THR A 5 -29.89 5.97 -11.01
CA THR A 5 -30.15 6.98 -10.00
C THR A 5 -29.50 6.58 -8.69
N MET A 6 -28.63 7.45 -8.19
CA MET A 6 -27.97 7.25 -6.88
C MET A 6 -29.03 7.14 -5.79
N ARG A 7 -29.01 6.08 -4.97
CA ARG A 7 -29.91 5.88 -3.87
C ARG A 7 -29.66 6.95 -2.79
N ILE A 8 -30.66 7.78 -2.52
CA ILE A 8 -30.61 8.79 -1.46
C ILE A 8 -31.39 8.26 -0.27
N ILE A 9 -30.77 8.23 0.91
CA ILE A 9 -31.42 7.89 2.19
C ILE A 9 -31.41 9.13 3.07
N ASP A 10 -32.59 9.74 3.27
CA ASP A 10 -32.72 10.91 4.13
C ASP A 10 -33.03 10.48 5.58
N LEU A 11 -32.06 10.71 6.46
CA LEU A 11 -32.16 10.41 7.89
C LEU A 11 -32.31 11.66 8.76
N ARG A 12 -32.48 12.84 8.17
CA ARG A 12 -32.63 14.09 8.89
C ARG A 12 -33.93 14.05 9.76
N GLY A 13 -33.81 14.50 11.00
CA GLY A 13 -34.92 14.51 11.95
C GLY A 13 -35.35 13.15 12.51
N LYS A 14 -34.70 12.04 12.10
CA LYS A 14 -34.97 10.70 12.64
C LYS A 14 -33.99 10.39 13.78
N ARG A 15 -34.53 9.88 14.90
CA ARG A 15 -33.76 9.29 15.99
C ARG A 15 -33.80 7.77 15.82
N LEU A 16 -32.78 7.23 15.17
CA LEU A 16 -32.68 5.80 14.89
C LEU A 16 -31.95 5.08 16.02
N THR A 17 -32.37 3.88 16.35
CA THR A 17 -31.60 2.92 17.12
C THR A 17 -30.39 2.45 16.26
N ARG A 18 -29.40 1.84 16.90
CA ARG A 18 -28.24 1.28 16.18
C ARG A 18 -28.67 0.24 15.13
N ALA A 19 -29.64 -0.60 15.45
CA ALA A 19 -30.14 -1.62 14.52
C ALA A 19 -30.81 -1.00 13.30
N GLU A 20 -31.66 0.01 13.50
CA GLU A 20 -32.32 0.74 12.41
C GLU A 20 -31.32 1.51 11.53
N MET A 21 -30.26 2.10 12.13
CA MET A 21 -29.21 2.76 11.39
C MET A 21 -28.42 1.78 10.51
N LEU A 22 -28.08 0.60 11.04
CA LEU A 22 -27.39 -0.45 10.26
C LEU A 22 -28.28 -0.99 9.14
N ALA A 23 -29.57 -1.12 9.35
CA ALA A 23 -30.51 -1.54 8.31
C ALA A 23 -30.69 -0.47 7.22
N ALA A 24 -30.69 0.82 7.59
CA ALA A 24 -30.78 1.93 6.64
C ALA A 24 -29.52 2.13 5.80
N MET A 25 -28.35 1.88 6.39
CA MET A 25 -27.03 2.01 5.75
C MET A 25 -26.31 0.66 5.77
N PRO A 26 -26.67 -0.27 4.86
CA PRO A 26 -26.03 -1.57 4.80
C PRO A 26 -24.53 -1.39 4.52
N ARG A 27 -23.70 -2.08 5.28
CA ARG A 27 -22.25 -2.13 5.06
C ARG A 27 -21.96 -3.07 3.91
N ALA A 28 -20.95 -2.73 3.12
CA ALA A 28 -20.39 -3.68 2.18
C ALA A 28 -19.86 -4.88 2.96
N GLU A 29 -20.21 -6.09 2.55
CA GLU A 29 -19.62 -7.30 3.09
C GLU A 29 -18.18 -7.39 2.55
N MET A 30 -17.22 -7.13 3.42
CA MET A 30 -15.80 -7.32 3.12
C MET A 30 -15.40 -8.75 3.48
N GLY A 31 -14.60 -9.38 2.62
CA GLY A 31 -14.09 -10.74 2.90
C GLY A 31 -15.14 -11.83 2.71
N THR A 32 -15.88 -11.80 1.61
CA THR A 32 -16.78 -12.90 1.24
C THR A 32 -16.00 -14.20 1.15
N LYS A 33 -16.66 -15.33 1.39
CA LYS A 33 -16.07 -16.66 1.24
C LYS A 33 -15.44 -16.83 -0.15
N GLU A 34 -16.14 -16.32 -1.18
CA GLU A 34 -15.66 -16.38 -2.57
C GLU A 34 -14.32 -15.62 -2.74
N ALA A 35 -14.20 -14.41 -2.16
CA ALA A 35 -12.95 -13.66 -2.21
C ALA A 35 -11.81 -14.39 -1.47
N THR A 36 -12.11 -15.01 -0.34
CA THR A 36 -11.14 -15.80 0.43
C THR A 36 -10.67 -17.03 -0.35
N ASP A 37 -11.60 -17.76 -0.98
CA ASP A 37 -11.29 -18.95 -1.78
C ASP A 37 -10.43 -18.61 -3.02
N LEU A 38 -10.60 -17.41 -3.59
CA LEU A 38 -9.79 -16.92 -4.71
C LEU A 38 -8.41 -16.39 -4.28
N VAL A 39 -8.32 -15.77 -3.12
CA VAL A 39 -7.08 -15.13 -2.63
C VAL A 39 -6.13 -16.15 -2.01
N ARG A 40 -6.64 -17.16 -1.29
CA ARG A 40 -5.81 -18.16 -0.61
C ARG A 40 -4.75 -18.81 -1.50
N PRO A 41 -5.10 -19.35 -2.70
CA PRO A 41 -4.09 -19.94 -3.59
C PRO A 41 -3.01 -18.94 -4.03
N ILE A 42 -3.35 -17.64 -4.13
CA ILE A 42 -2.38 -16.59 -4.49
C ILE A 42 -1.37 -16.41 -3.37
N LEU A 43 -1.85 -16.31 -2.13
CA LEU A 43 -0.97 -16.14 -0.96
C LEU A 43 -0.04 -17.35 -0.79
N ASP A 44 -0.60 -18.56 -0.91
CA ASP A 44 0.17 -19.79 -0.77
C ASP A 44 1.24 -19.92 -1.87
N ASP A 45 0.88 -19.61 -3.12
CA ASP A 45 1.80 -19.72 -4.25
C ASP A 45 2.96 -18.71 -4.18
N VAL A 46 2.68 -17.46 -3.78
CA VAL A 46 3.75 -16.45 -3.58
C VAL A 46 4.67 -16.86 -2.44
N ARG A 47 4.14 -17.38 -1.32
CA ARG A 47 4.96 -17.88 -0.22
C ARG A 47 5.90 -19.01 -0.67
N ASP A 48 5.41 -19.91 -1.52
CA ASP A 48 6.14 -21.11 -1.90
C ASP A 48 7.10 -20.88 -3.08
N ARG A 49 6.72 -20.05 -4.09
CA ARG A 49 7.49 -19.80 -5.32
C ARG A 49 8.10 -18.40 -5.47
N GLY A 50 7.78 -17.47 -4.56
CA GLY A 50 8.34 -16.10 -4.56
C GLY A 50 8.14 -15.35 -5.87
N ALA A 51 9.20 -14.79 -6.42
CA ALA A 51 9.18 -13.95 -7.63
C ALA A 51 8.58 -14.64 -8.86
N ALA A 52 8.72 -15.96 -8.99
CA ALA A 52 8.13 -16.71 -10.11
C ALA A 52 6.59 -16.62 -10.07
N ALA A 53 5.99 -16.81 -8.88
CA ALA A 53 4.55 -16.67 -8.71
C ALA A 53 4.08 -15.23 -8.98
N LEU A 54 4.86 -14.22 -8.51
CA LEU A 54 4.52 -12.82 -8.76
C LEU A 54 4.42 -12.54 -10.27
N ARG A 55 5.42 -12.95 -11.08
CA ARG A 55 5.38 -12.77 -12.54
C ARG A 55 4.19 -13.45 -13.20
N ASP A 56 3.88 -14.67 -12.79
CA ASP A 56 2.75 -15.42 -13.32
C ASP A 56 1.42 -14.71 -13.00
N PHE A 57 1.28 -14.12 -11.82
CA PHE A 57 0.08 -13.38 -11.45
C PHE A 57 -0.03 -12.01 -12.12
N GLU A 58 1.08 -11.28 -12.30
CA GLU A 58 1.06 -10.03 -13.08
C GLU A 58 0.67 -10.29 -14.54
N GLU A 59 1.21 -11.35 -15.14
CA GLU A 59 0.79 -11.76 -16.50
C GLU A 59 -0.69 -12.13 -16.55
N LYS A 60 -1.17 -12.88 -15.56
CA LYS A 60 -2.56 -13.37 -15.50
C LYS A 60 -3.57 -12.24 -15.28
N PHE A 61 -3.30 -11.31 -14.35
CA PHE A 61 -4.29 -10.32 -13.92
C PHE A 61 -4.10 -8.95 -14.57
N ASP A 62 -2.86 -8.52 -14.72
CA ASP A 62 -2.52 -7.23 -15.30
C ASP A 62 -2.14 -7.35 -16.78
N HIS A 63 -1.98 -8.60 -17.28
CA HIS A 63 -1.56 -8.91 -18.67
C HIS A 63 -0.24 -8.23 -19.06
N VAL A 64 0.64 -8.15 -18.09
CA VAL A 64 2.00 -7.62 -18.22
C VAL A 64 2.93 -8.58 -17.49
N ARG A 65 4.04 -8.94 -18.12
CA ARG A 65 5.13 -9.67 -17.45
C ARG A 65 6.31 -8.71 -17.30
N PRO A 66 6.48 -8.07 -16.14
CA PRO A 66 7.56 -7.11 -15.93
C PRO A 66 8.92 -7.80 -16.10
N GLU A 67 9.83 -7.15 -16.81
CA GLU A 67 11.23 -7.59 -16.87
C GLU A 67 11.87 -7.51 -15.49
N HIS A 68 11.58 -6.40 -14.78
CA HIS A 68 12.04 -6.15 -13.43
C HIS A 68 10.85 -6.04 -12.47
N LEU A 69 10.73 -6.98 -11.53
CA LEU A 69 9.76 -6.84 -10.43
C LEU A 69 10.17 -5.72 -9.48
N ARG A 70 11.46 -5.62 -9.12
CA ARG A 70 11.99 -4.44 -8.44
C ARG A 70 12.37 -3.40 -9.49
N VAL A 71 11.78 -2.22 -9.38
CA VAL A 71 12.01 -1.11 -10.32
C VAL A 71 13.47 -0.66 -10.24
N PRO A 72 14.20 -0.58 -11.37
CA PRO A 72 15.55 -0.06 -11.38
C PRO A 72 15.62 1.41 -10.95
N ALA A 73 16.67 1.77 -10.21
CA ALA A 73 16.89 3.15 -9.76
C ALA A 73 16.93 4.16 -10.91
N GLU A 74 17.52 3.75 -12.04
CA GLU A 74 17.59 4.54 -13.27
C GLU A 74 16.21 4.89 -13.83
N ALA A 75 15.26 3.96 -13.78
CA ALA A 75 13.90 4.21 -14.25
C ALA A 75 13.18 5.25 -13.37
N MET A 76 13.37 5.21 -12.06
CA MET A 76 12.82 6.22 -11.16
C MET A 76 13.46 7.59 -11.38
N LYS A 77 14.79 7.64 -11.58
CA LYS A 77 15.50 8.86 -11.90
C LYS A 77 15.01 9.45 -13.21
N GLN A 78 14.93 8.64 -14.27
CA GLN A 78 14.40 9.07 -15.56
C GLN A 78 12.98 9.60 -15.44
N ALA A 79 12.11 8.90 -14.70
CA ALA A 79 10.73 9.35 -14.48
C ALA A 79 10.68 10.73 -13.79
N LEU A 80 11.58 11.00 -12.85
CA LEU A 80 11.70 12.30 -12.19
C LEU A 80 12.23 13.40 -13.14
N ASP A 81 13.22 13.08 -13.96
CA ASP A 81 13.84 14.01 -14.91
C ASP A 81 12.85 14.39 -16.03
N GLU A 82 11.99 13.45 -16.45
CA GLU A 82 10.96 13.64 -17.48
C GLU A 82 9.63 14.22 -16.94
N LEU A 83 9.48 14.37 -15.62
CA LEU A 83 8.23 14.83 -15.01
C LEU A 83 7.93 16.28 -15.38
N ASP A 84 6.70 16.53 -15.83
CA ASP A 84 6.23 17.90 -16.10
C ASP A 84 6.46 18.82 -14.88
N PRO A 85 7.06 19.99 -15.06
CA PRO A 85 7.40 20.91 -13.95
C PRO A 85 6.18 21.37 -13.13
N GLU A 86 5.00 21.54 -13.75
CA GLU A 86 3.79 21.93 -13.03
C GLU A 86 3.27 20.78 -12.17
N VAL A 87 3.32 19.55 -12.71
CA VAL A 87 2.96 18.34 -11.97
C VAL A 87 3.93 18.11 -10.82
N ARG A 88 5.24 18.32 -11.04
CA ARG A 88 6.25 18.25 -10.00
C ARG A 88 5.96 19.23 -8.87
N ALA A 89 5.71 20.49 -9.18
CA ALA A 89 5.40 21.51 -8.19
C ALA A 89 4.13 21.17 -7.38
N ALA A 90 3.10 20.60 -8.03
CA ALA A 90 1.88 20.16 -7.37
C ALA A 90 2.13 18.98 -6.40
N ILE A 91 2.98 18.02 -6.79
CA ILE A 91 3.37 16.89 -5.93
C ILE A 91 4.17 17.40 -4.73
N GLU A 92 5.17 18.24 -4.93
CA GLU A 92 5.99 18.82 -3.87
C GLU A 92 5.15 19.62 -2.87
N GLU A 93 4.18 20.41 -3.34
CA GLU A 93 3.23 21.13 -2.47
C GLU A 93 2.33 20.17 -1.69
N SER A 94 1.85 19.08 -2.31
CA SER A 94 1.07 18.05 -1.63
C SER A 94 1.90 17.36 -0.53
N VAL A 95 3.17 17.04 -0.79
CA VAL A 95 4.11 16.50 0.18
C VAL A 95 4.30 17.45 1.36
N ARG A 96 4.53 18.74 1.07
CA ARG A 96 4.71 19.77 2.10
C ARG A 96 3.49 19.86 3.04
N ARG A 97 2.28 19.87 2.47
CA ARG A 97 1.02 19.90 3.25
C ARG A 97 0.83 18.63 4.08
N SER A 98 1.05 17.47 3.48
CA SER A 98 0.94 16.18 4.16
C SER A 98 1.92 16.10 5.33
N ARG A 99 3.18 16.53 5.15
CA ARG A 99 4.18 16.58 6.23
C ARG A 99 3.76 17.48 7.39
N ALA A 100 3.21 18.65 7.10
CA ALA A 100 2.74 19.57 8.13
C ALA A 100 1.65 18.95 9.01
N VAL A 101 0.68 18.25 8.38
CA VAL A 101 -0.38 17.55 9.12
C VAL A 101 0.19 16.36 9.88
N SER A 102 0.99 15.51 9.24
CA SER A 102 1.56 14.32 9.88
C SER A 102 2.44 14.67 11.07
N ALA A 103 3.22 15.74 10.98
CA ALA A 103 4.06 16.20 12.10
C ALA A 103 3.24 16.58 13.36
N SER A 104 2.03 17.11 13.18
CA SER A 104 1.15 17.44 14.30
C SER A 104 0.49 16.20 14.95
N GLN A 105 0.58 15.05 14.31
CA GLN A 105 0.00 13.79 14.77
C GLN A 105 1.01 12.87 15.47
N VAL A 106 2.30 13.22 15.45
CA VAL A 106 3.35 12.44 16.13
C VAL A 106 3.14 12.53 17.64
N PRO A 107 2.88 11.38 18.32
CA PRO A 107 2.69 11.37 19.75
C PRO A 107 4.03 11.63 20.48
N GLN A 108 3.95 12.10 21.72
CA GLN A 108 5.12 12.36 22.53
C GLN A 108 5.25 11.31 23.63
N ASP A 109 6.49 10.98 23.97
CA ASP A 109 6.80 10.17 25.13
C ASP A 109 6.37 10.88 26.40
N PHE A 110 5.87 10.14 27.39
CA PHE A 110 5.58 10.67 28.70
C PHE A 110 5.91 9.67 29.80
N HIS A 111 5.99 10.16 31.04
CA HIS A 111 6.15 9.32 32.20
C HIS A 111 5.32 9.85 33.37
N THR A 112 5.04 8.96 34.31
CA THR A 112 4.36 9.27 35.55
C THR A 112 5.17 8.68 36.70
N ASP A 113 5.56 9.53 37.65
CA ASP A 113 6.21 9.10 38.90
C ASP A 113 5.11 8.74 39.93
N LEU A 114 5.08 7.49 40.37
CA LEU A 114 4.07 6.96 41.29
C LEU A 114 4.49 7.04 42.73
N ALA A 115 5.80 6.86 43.02
CA ALA A 115 6.43 6.93 44.33
C ALA A 115 7.95 7.08 44.15
N PRO A 116 8.72 7.36 45.19
CA PRO A 116 10.18 7.35 45.14
C PRO A 116 10.69 6.02 44.56
N GLY A 117 11.39 6.07 43.43
CA GLY A 117 11.92 4.90 42.73
C GLY A 117 10.91 4.12 41.87
N ALA A 118 9.63 4.55 41.79
CA ALA A 118 8.61 3.90 40.96
C ALA A 118 8.13 4.86 39.85
N ARG A 119 8.47 4.53 38.62
CA ARG A 119 8.11 5.30 37.41
C ARG A 119 7.51 4.38 36.34
N VAL A 120 6.42 4.81 35.71
CA VAL A 120 5.86 4.24 34.49
C VAL A 120 6.13 5.21 33.33
N ALA A 121 6.69 4.72 32.24
CA ALA A 121 6.94 5.51 31.03
C ALA A 121 6.28 4.86 29.81
N GLU A 122 5.74 5.70 28.95
CA GLU A 122 5.28 5.32 27.61
C GLU A 122 6.22 5.94 26.59
N ARG A 123 6.70 5.11 25.67
CA ARG A 123 7.60 5.52 24.59
C ARG A 123 7.05 5.06 23.26
N TRP A 124 7.11 5.94 22.28
CA TRP A 124 6.71 5.66 20.89
C TRP A 124 7.93 5.26 20.08
N ILE A 125 7.94 4.03 19.63
CA ILE A 125 9.05 3.46 18.86
C ILE A 125 8.55 3.22 17.43
N PRO A 126 9.24 3.77 16.41
CA PRO A 126 8.89 3.51 15.01
C PRO A 126 8.91 2.02 14.67
N ILE A 127 8.03 1.61 13.79
CA ILE A 127 8.09 0.31 13.13
C ILE A 127 9.33 0.29 12.24
N GLN A 128 10.04 -0.83 12.15
CA GLN A 128 11.31 -0.88 11.42
C GLN A 128 11.10 -0.87 9.91
N ARG A 129 10.16 -1.70 9.40
CA ARG A 129 9.93 -1.85 7.97
C ARG A 129 8.45 -1.89 7.62
N VAL A 130 8.02 -1.11 6.63
CA VAL A 130 6.62 -0.99 6.22
C VAL A 130 6.47 -1.19 4.72
N GLY A 131 5.53 -2.06 4.34
CA GLY A 131 5.08 -2.25 2.96
C GLY A 131 3.90 -1.34 2.65
N LEU A 132 4.03 -0.55 1.60
CA LEU A 132 3.08 0.47 1.20
C LEU A 132 2.43 0.06 -0.13
N TYR A 133 1.16 -0.35 -0.09
CA TYR A 133 0.42 -0.71 -1.30
C TYR A 133 -0.19 0.54 -1.94
N VAL A 134 0.12 0.75 -3.22
CA VAL A 134 -0.41 1.84 -4.03
C VAL A 134 -1.25 1.23 -5.16
N PRO A 135 -2.56 1.47 -5.21
CA PRO A 135 -3.40 0.93 -6.26
C PRO A 135 -3.08 1.55 -7.61
N GLY A 136 -3.39 0.81 -8.67
CA GLY A 136 -3.24 1.24 -10.07
C GLY A 136 -4.36 0.69 -10.95
N GLY A 137 -4.17 0.73 -12.27
CA GLY A 137 -5.04 0.13 -13.27
C GLY A 137 -5.96 1.14 -13.96
N LYS A 138 -6.99 1.66 -13.31
CA LYS A 138 -7.95 2.59 -13.94
C LYS A 138 -7.52 4.05 -13.91
N ALA A 139 -6.69 4.44 -12.97
CA ALA A 139 -6.16 5.78 -12.81
C ALA A 139 -4.79 5.74 -12.14
N VAL A 140 -4.07 6.86 -12.25
CA VAL A 140 -2.76 7.06 -11.62
C VAL A 140 -2.98 7.81 -10.30
N TYR A 141 -2.42 7.27 -9.19
CA TYR A 141 -2.66 7.80 -7.84
C TYR A 141 -1.37 8.25 -7.14
N PRO A 142 -0.70 9.32 -7.58
CA PRO A 142 0.47 9.85 -6.87
C PRO A 142 0.13 10.28 -5.43
N SER A 143 -1.12 10.70 -5.21
CA SER A 143 -1.63 11.01 -3.87
C SER A 143 -1.58 9.82 -2.91
N SER A 144 -1.80 8.58 -3.41
CA SER A 144 -1.69 7.37 -2.57
C SER A 144 -0.24 7.10 -2.15
N VAL A 145 0.73 7.42 -3.00
CA VAL A 145 2.15 7.37 -2.62
C VAL A 145 2.42 8.35 -1.49
N ILE A 146 2.01 9.61 -1.65
CA ILE A 146 2.22 10.67 -0.65
C ILE A 146 1.55 10.30 0.68
N MET A 147 0.29 9.86 0.64
CA MET A 147 -0.51 9.53 1.83
C MET A 147 0.00 8.30 2.59
N ASN A 148 0.75 7.42 1.94
CA ASN A 148 1.40 6.28 2.57
C ASN A 148 2.81 6.64 3.07
N VAL A 149 3.64 7.24 2.21
CA VAL A 149 5.06 7.48 2.49
C VAL A 149 5.25 8.58 3.54
N VAL A 150 4.56 9.72 3.39
CA VAL A 150 4.80 10.88 4.25
C VAL A 150 4.49 10.60 5.73
N PRO A 151 3.36 9.98 6.10
CA PRO A 151 3.11 9.59 7.49
C PRO A 151 4.14 8.59 8.02
N ALA A 152 4.55 7.60 7.21
CA ALA A 152 5.55 6.61 7.60
C ALA A 152 6.92 7.26 7.88
N GLN A 153 7.39 8.13 6.98
CA GLN A 153 8.62 8.90 7.18
C GLN A 153 8.53 9.81 8.41
N THR A 154 7.38 10.48 8.60
CA THR A 154 7.18 11.36 9.76
C THR A 154 7.14 10.59 11.08
N ALA A 155 6.64 9.36 11.06
CA ALA A 155 6.68 8.45 12.21
C ALA A 155 8.09 7.87 12.49
N GLY A 156 9.09 8.15 11.64
CA GLY A 156 10.45 7.66 11.81
C GLY A 156 10.70 6.25 11.30
N VAL A 157 9.86 5.72 10.40
CA VAL A 157 10.09 4.42 9.75
C VAL A 157 11.29 4.52 8.82
N GLU A 158 12.28 3.66 9.03
CA GLU A 158 13.55 3.71 8.30
C GLU A 158 13.49 2.94 6.96
N SER A 159 12.76 1.84 6.91
CA SER A 159 12.65 0.98 5.71
C SER A 159 11.25 1.00 5.13
N LEU A 160 11.13 1.49 3.88
CA LEU A 160 9.87 1.61 3.16
C LEU A 160 9.95 0.86 1.84
N ALA A 161 9.01 -0.06 1.60
CA ALA A 161 8.86 -0.76 0.35
C ALA A 161 7.49 -0.43 -0.27
N ILE A 162 7.46 -0.01 -1.52
CA ILE A 162 6.23 0.30 -2.26
C ILE A 162 5.92 -0.83 -3.24
N ALA A 163 4.67 -1.29 -3.30
CA ALA A 163 4.17 -2.14 -4.37
C ALA A 163 3.02 -1.45 -5.09
N THR A 164 3.09 -1.44 -6.42
CA THR A 164 2.08 -0.86 -7.30
C THR A 164 2.03 -1.66 -8.60
N PRO A 165 0.84 -1.85 -9.22
CA PRO A 165 0.73 -2.67 -10.42
C PRO A 165 1.62 -2.21 -11.55
N PRO A 166 2.12 -3.13 -12.39
CA PRO A 166 2.76 -2.81 -13.65
C PRO A 166 1.80 -2.09 -14.60
N SER A 167 2.33 -1.38 -15.58
CA SER A 167 1.54 -0.64 -16.56
C SER A 167 1.68 -1.24 -17.96
N LYS A 168 0.55 -1.46 -18.65
CA LYS A 168 0.54 -1.81 -20.07
C LYS A 168 1.02 -0.69 -20.99
N ALA A 169 1.06 0.54 -20.48
CA ALA A 169 1.47 1.70 -21.25
C ALA A 169 3.01 1.84 -21.32
N THR A 170 3.75 1.10 -20.50
CA THR A 170 5.21 1.08 -20.51
C THR A 170 5.70 -0.18 -21.21
N ALA A 171 6.74 -0.04 -22.05
CA ALA A 171 7.23 -1.16 -22.87
C ALA A 171 7.88 -2.27 -22.04
N ASP A 172 8.43 -1.92 -20.89
CA ASP A 172 9.11 -2.79 -19.93
C ASP A 172 8.21 -3.29 -18.78
N GLY A 173 6.92 -2.89 -18.82
CA GLY A 173 5.96 -3.25 -17.78
C GLY A 173 6.20 -2.57 -16.44
N LEU A 174 7.00 -1.51 -16.38
CA LEU A 174 7.18 -0.74 -15.14
C LEU A 174 5.92 0.04 -14.77
N PRO A 175 5.73 0.41 -13.50
CA PRO A 175 4.63 1.27 -13.07
C PRO A 175 4.60 2.63 -13.78
N ASP A 176 3.47 3.34 -13.68
CA ASP A 176 3.31 4.66 -14.27
C ASP A 176 4.43 5.62 -13.84
N LYS A 177 4.96 6.40 -14.80
CA LYS A 177 6.08 7.32 -14.58
C LYS A 177 5.80 8.36 -13.49
N THR A 178 4.56 8.83 -13.35
CA THR A 178 4.19 9.79 -12.31
C THR A 178 4.29 9.18 -10.91
N ILE A 179 3.95 7.89 -10.78
CA ILE A 179 4.13 7.13 -9.53
C ILE A 179 5.62 7.02 -9.20
N LEU A 180 6.43 6.59 -10.17
CA LEU A 180 7.89 6.44 -10.01
C LEU A 180 8.56 7.77 -9.65
N ALA A 181 8.21 8.84 -10.34
CA ALA A 181 8.70 10.18 -10.05
C ALA A 181 8.29 10.64 -8.63
N THR A 182 7.06 10.32 -8.19
CA THR A 182 6.60 10.65 -6.83
C THR A 182 7.39 9.89 -5.78
N CYS A 183 7.70 8.60 -6.02
CA CYS A 183 8.58 7.82 -5.14
C CYS A 183 9.98 8.45 -5.06
N ALA A 184 10.54 8.86 -6.20
CA ALA A 184 11.85 9.51 -6.27
C ALA A 184 11.87 10.87 -5.52
N ILE A 185 10.82 11.71 -5.66
CA ILE A 185 10.67 12.97 -4.90
C ILE A 185 10.66 12.71 -3.39
N LEU A 186 10.05 11.61 -2.96
CA LEU A 186 9.97 11.21 -1.56
C LEU A 186 11.20 10.45 -1.04
N GLY A 187 12.16 10.15 -1.92
CA GLY A 187 13.39 9.43 -1.56
C GLY A 187 13.16 7.94 -1.24
N VAL A 188 12.11 7.34 -1.81
CA VAL A 188 11.87 5.89 -1.70
C VAL A 188 12.46 5.21 -2.93
N ASP A 189 13.41 4.31 -2.72
CA ASP A 189 14.16 3.58 -3.74
C ASP A 189 13.77 2.11 -3.86
N GLU A 190 12.93 1.61 -2.95
CA GLU A 190 12.44 0.24 -2.98
C GLU A 190 10.99 0.21 -3.48
N VAL A 191 10.85 0.05 -4.81
CA VAL A 191 9.56 0.03 -5.50
C VAL A 191 9.43 -1.25 -6.31
N TYR A 192 8.26 -1.90 -6.25
CA TYR A 192 7.96 -3.14 -6.93
C TYR A 192 6.81 -2.96 -7.92
N ALA A 193 6.99 -3.46 -9.14
CA ALA A 193 5.98 -3.58 -10.17
C ALA A 193 5.08 -4.79 -9.89
N VAL A 194 4.36 -4.76 -8.77
CA VAL A 194 3.51 -5.85 -8.29
C VAL A 194 2.20 -5.30 -7.77
N GLY A 195 1.08 -5.82 -8.29
CA GLY A 195 -0.27 -5.42 -7.91
C GLY A 195 -1.00 -6.43 -7.02
N GLY A 196 -2.29 -6.21 -6.80
CA GLY A 196 -3.24 -7.18 -6.25
C GLY A 196 -2.91 -7.84 -4.91
N ALA A 197 -3.52 -9.00 -4.70
CA ALA A 197 -3.31 -9.82 -3.50
C ALA A 197 -1.88 -10.38 -3.40
N GLN A 198 -1.21 -10.60 -4.54
CA GLN A 198 0.15 -11.10 -4.60
C GLN A 198 1.16 -10.08 -4.04
N ALA A 199 0.92 -8.77 -4.15
CA ALA A 199 1.73 -7.74 -3.49
C ALA A 199 1.65 -7.84 -1.96
N ILE A 200 0.45 -8.11 -1.44
CA ILE A 200 0.25 -8.30 0.00
C ILE A 200 0.97 -9.56 0.49
N ALA A 201 0.93 -10.66 -0.29
CA ALA A 201 1.67 -11.88 0.01
C ALA A 201 3.19 -11.64 0.01
N MET A 202 3.71 -10.91 -1.00
CA MET A 202 5.11 -10.53 -1.08
C MET A 202 5.56 -9.77 0.17
N PHE A 203 4.79 -8.80 0.62
CA PHE A 203 5.11 -8.05 1.83
C PHE A 203 5.01 -8.88 3.10
N ALA A 204 4.03 -9.78 3.20
CA ALA A 204 3.83 -10.59 4.41
C ALA A 204 4.86 -11.69 4.59
N TYR A 205 5.24 -12.37 3.50
CA TYR A 205 6.12 -13.54 3.54
C TYR A 205 7.54 -13.27 3.05
N GLY A 206 7.77 -12.13 2.44
CA GLY A 206 8.93 -11.91 1.59
C GLY A 206 8.79 -12.62 0.24
N ALA A 207 9.77 -12.46 -0.62
CA ALA A 207 9.85 -13.19 -1.89
C ALA A 207 11.30 -13.49 -2.24
N LYS A 208 11.60 -14.77 -2.49
CA LYS A 208 12.87 -15.18 -3.08
C LYS A 208 12.91 -14.79 -4.55
N GLY A 209 14.09 -14.45 -5.05
CA GLY A 209 14.30 -14.22 -6.47
C GLY A 209 14.10 -15.49 -7.30
N SER A 210 13.78 -15.32 -8.56
CA SER A 210 13.59 -16.42 -9.52
C SER A 210 14.39 -16.23 -10.80
N GLU A 211 14.87 -15.02 -11.04
CA GLU A 211 15.68 -14.66 -12.21
C GLU A 211 16.92 -13.88 -11.74
N PRO A 212 18.01 -13.82 -12.53
CA PRO A 212 19.27 -13.21 -12.09
C PRO A 212 19.15 -11.77 -11.59
N GLN A 213 18.27 -10.96 -12.21
CA GLN A 213 18.01 -9.57 -11.82
C GLN A 213 17.26 -9.39 -10.50
N ASP A 214 16.63 -10.45 -9.97
CA ASP A 214 15.92 -10.41 -8.70
C ASP A 214 16.87 -10.49 -7.49
N GLY A 215 18.08 -11.02 -7.69
CA GLY A 215 18.95 -11.43 -6.60
C GLY A 215 18.46 -12.69 -5.89
N GLU A 216 19.07 -13.04 -4.78
CA GLU A 216 18.66 -14.19 -3.96
C GLU A 216 17.31 -13.92 -3.26
N ILE A 217 17.16 -12.70 -2.74
CA ILE A 217 15.92 -12.21 -2.12
C ILE A 217 15.48 -10.98 -2.89
N LEU A 218 14.29 -11.07 -3.49
CA LEU A 218 13.66 -9.96 -4.19
C LEU A 218 13.12 -8.93 -3.18
N CYS A 219 12.39 -9.39 -2.18
CA CYS A 219 11.75 -8.56 -1.17
C CYS A 219 11.84 -9.24 0.21
N GLU A 220 12.37 -8.54 1.19
CA GLU A 220 12.28 -8.95 2.59
C GLU A 220 10.87 -8.73 3.14
N PRO A 221 10.37 -9.58 4.06
CA PRO A 221 9.08 -9.36 4.68
C PRO A 221 9.06 -8.04 5.46
N VAL A 222 7.85 -7.51 5.65
CA VAL A 222 7.63 -6.24 6.38
C VAL A 222 6.91 -6.47 7.70
N ASP A 223 7.03 -5.52 8.63
CA ASP A 223 6.36 -5.59 9.93
C ASP A 223 4.91 -5.12 9.85
N LYS A 224 4.60 -4.21 8.91
CA LYS A 224 3.25 -3.68 8.70
C LYS A 224 3.00 -3.39 7.22
N ILE A 225 1.77 -3.67 6.78
CA ILE A 225 1.28 -3.33 5.44
C ILE A 225 0.21 -2.26 5.56
N THR A 226 0.33 -1.18 4.78
CA THR A 226 -0.70 -0.13 4.67
C THR A 226 -1.06 0.14 3.21
N GLY A 227 -2.15 0.82 2.99
CA GLY A 227 -2.56 1.30 1.68
C GLY A 227 -3.93 0.77 1.23
N PRO A 228 -4.69 1.58 0.45
CA PRO A 228 -6.02 1.22 -0.03
C PRO A 228 -5.95 0.17 -1.13
N GLY A 229 -6.97 -0.69 -1.21
CA GLY A 229 -7.07 -1.69 -2.26
C GLY A 229 -8.49 -2.13 -2.52
N ASN A 230 -8.67 -2.96 -3.56
CA ASN A 230 -9.94 -3.60 -3.86
C ASN A 230 -10.24 -4.74 -2.86
N ILE A 231 -11.37 -5.44 -3.07
CA ILE A 231 -11.78 -6.54 -2.19
C ILE A 231 -10.72 -7.65 -2.07
N PHE A 232 -9.97 -7.94 -3.12
CA PHE A 232 -8.94 -8.98 -3.09
C PHE A 232 -7.74 -8.56 -2.22
N VAL A 233 -7.31 -7.29 -2.33
CA VAL A 233 -6.27 -6.70 -1.48
C VAL A 233 -6.73 -6.66 -0.03
N ALA A 234 -7.95 -6.22 0.24
CA ALA A 234 -8.51 -6.17 1.59
C ALA A 234 -8.64 -7.59 2.20
N THR A 235 -9.08 -8.58 1.40
CA THR A 235 -9.14 -9.98 1.82
C THR A 235 -7.74 -10.54 2.10
N ALA A 236 -6.77 -10.27 1.23
CA ALA A 236 -5.38 -10.69 1.45
C ALA A 236 -4.81 -10.11 2.76
N LYS A 237 -5.00 -8.82 3.02
CA LYS A 237 -4.61 -8.19 4.29
C LYS A 237 -5.26 -8.88 5.49
N SER A 238 -6.57 -9.14 5.44
CA SER A 238 -7.27 -9.86 6.50
C SER A 238 -6.70 -11.24 6.75
N MET A 239 -6.30 -11.96 5.68
CA MET A 239 -5.77 -13.33 5.78
C MET A 239 -4.35 -13.40 6.34
N VAL A 240 -3.53 -12.36 6.14
CA VAL A 240 -2.17 -12.27 6.69
C VAL A 240 -2.11 -11.52 8.02
N SER A 241 -3.23 -11.03 8.52
CA SER A 241 -3.35 -10.42 9.84
C SER A 241 -2.94 -11.42 10.93
N GLY A 242 -1.99 -11.04 11.77
CA GLY A 242 -1.39 -11.92 12.77
C GLY A 242 -0.03 -12.52 12.34
N ILE A 243 0.32 -12.42 11.04
CA ILE A 243 1.67 -12.65 10.52
C ILE A 243 2.38 -11.31 10.41
N VAL A 244 1.66 -10.32 9.89
CA VAL A 244 2.12 -8.94 9.69
C VAL A 244 1.04 -7.98 10.18
N GLY A 245 1.44 -6.81 10.68
CA GLY A 245 0.49 -5.74 11.02
C GLY A 245 -0.24 -5.22 9.77
N ILE A 246 -1.50 -4.87 9.90
CA ILE A 246 -2.30 -4.26 8.82
C ILE A 246 -2.97 -2.96 9.30
N ASP A 247 -3.41 -2.10 8.36
CA ASP A 247 -4.23 -0.90 8.59
C ASP A 247 -5.73 -1.20 8.63
#